data_cecf696f61d90530ffea2f2bc9bb0eab
#
_entry.id   cecf696f61d90530ffea2f2bc9bb0eab
#
_cell.length_a   1.000
_cell.length_b   1.000
_cell.length_c   1.000
_cell.angle_alpha   90.00
_cell.angle_beta   90.00
_cell.angle_gamma   90.00
#
_symmetry.space_group_name_H-M   'P 1'
#
loop_
_entity.id
_entity.type
_entity.pdbx_description
1 polymer ?
#
loop_
_entity_poly.entity_id
_entity_poly.type
_entity_poly.pdbx_seq_one_letter_code
_entity_poly.pdbx_strand_id
1 'polypeptide(L)'
;MAMLFHHKNKTEEITAPRFFVDSRIFEQTKDVLLTRATPIGIELVSGTYSTAKLDESYFGAIIQYPDAEGSVNDYREFIKKVHAVNGYVVMATDLMALTLLVSPGELGADVAVGSAQRFGVPLGYGGPHAAFFATKEEFKRGMPGRIIGISIDAQNNRALRMALQTREQHIKREKATSNICTAQALLANMAAMYAVYHGPEGLKKIATRIHLVTMAVAKGLKDAGVQVHTANYFDSIRFGLPDVATFRKI
;
A
#
# COMPACT_ATOMS: atom_id res chain seq x y z
N MET A 1 2.51 8.35 -5.47
CA MET A 1 2.24 9.21 -6.64
C MET A 1 3.19 10.42 -6.70
N ALA A 2 3.04 11.48 -5.90
CA ALA A 2 3.85 12.71 -6.02
C ALA A 2 5.37 12.50 -5.99
N MET A 3 5.87 11.61 -5.13
CA MET A 3 7.30 11.26 -5.09
C MET A 3 7.79 10.72 -6.45
N LEU A 4 7.06 9.83 -7.07
CA LEU A 4 7.42 9.22 -8.35
C LEU A 4 7.34 10.24 -9.48
N PHE A 5 6.31 11.10 -9.47
CA PHE A 5 6.21 12.21 -10.41
C PHE A 5 7.43 13.14 -10.32
N HIS A 6 7.77 13.59 -9.11
CA HIS A 6 8.95 14.43 -8.93
C HIS A 6 10.27 13.72 -9.26
N HIS A 7 10.35 12.41 -9.08
CA HIS A 7 11.53 11.64 -9.45
C HIS A 7 11.70 11.61 -10.97
N LYS A 8 10.64 11.25 -11.69
CA LYS A 8 10.67 11.17 -13.16
C LYS A 8 10.87 12.56 -13.81
N ASN A 9 10.17 13.57 -13.31
CA ASN A 9 10.21 14.93 -13.86
C ASN A 9 11.58 15.65 -13.69
N LYS A 10 12.51 15.05 -12.92
CA LYS A 10 13.90 15.54 -12.86
C LYS A 10 14.73 15.14 -14.08
N THR A 11 14.36 14.06 -14.73
CA THR A 11 15.08 13.49 -15.87
C THR A 11 14.38 13.73 -17.19
N GLU A 12 13.07 13.84 -17.15
CA GLU A 12 12.19 13.99 -18.33
C GLU A 12 11.11 15.03 -18.01
N GLU A 13 10.99 16.09 -18.79
CA GLU A 13 9.89 17.06 -18.63
C GLU A 13 8.60 16.45 -19.17
N ILE A 14 7.65 16.18 -18.29
CA ILE A 14 6.36 15.58 -18.64
C ILE A 14 5.32 16.71 -18.75
N THR A 15 4.89 17.02 -19.96
CA THR A 15 3.96 18.13 -20.23
C THR A 15 2.51 17.82 -19.84
N ALA A 16 2.09 16.56 -19.86
CA ALA A 16 0.75 16.12 -19.46
C ALA A 16 0.85 14.82 -18.65
N PRO A 17 1.23 14.91 -17.35
CA PRO A 17 1.50 13.71 -16.55
C PRO A 17 0.22 12.94 -16.24
N ARG A 18 0.20 11.66 -16.60
CA ARG A 18 -0.90 10.73 -16.33
C ARG A 18 -0.49 9.68 -15.32
N PHE A 19 -1.43 9.33 -14.44
CA PHE A 19 -1.25 8.29 -13.45
C PHE A 19 -2.40 7.29 -13.54
N PHE A 20 -2.07 6.04 -13.82
CA PHE A 20 -3.07 4.98 -13.92
C PHE A 20 -3.54 4.55 -12.54
N VAL A 21 -4.84 4.41 -12.38
CA VAL A 21 -5.49 3.98 -11.14
C VAL A 21 -6.34 2.76 -11.45
N ASP A 22 -5.98 1.60 -10.90
CA ASP A 22 -6.79 0.39 -11.10
C ASP A 22 -8.20 0.60 -10.53
N SER A 23 -9.21 0.15 -11.28
CA SER A 23 -10.63 0.28 -10.88
C SER A 23 -10.96 -0.46 -9.58
N ARG A 24 -10.13 -1.40 -9.16
CA ARG A 24 -10.30 -2.22 -7.96
C ARG A 24 -9.48 -1.75 -6.75
N ILE A 25 -9.00 -0.51 -6.74
CA ILE A 25 -8.48 0.10 -5.50
C ILE A 25 -9.65 0.57 -4.62
N PHE A 26 -9.41 0.77 -3.34
CA PHE A 26 -10.42 1.31 -2.43
C PHE A 26 -10.84 2.73 -2.85
N GLU A 27 -12.14 3.05 -2.76
CA GLU A 27 -12.67 4.36 -3.15
C GLU A 27 -12.02 5.49 -2.34
N GLN A 28 -11.78 5.29 -1.03
CA GLN A 28 -11.08 6.27 -0.19
C GLN A 28 -9.66 6.58 -0.72
N THR A 29 -9.00 5.60 -1.30
CA THR A 29 -7.68 5.80 -1.91
C THR A 29 -7.79 6.64 -3.19
N LYS A 30 -8.82 6.43 -4.00
CA LYS A 30 -9.10 7.25 -5.20
C LYS A 30 -9.35 8.70 -4.82
N ASP A 31 -10.17 8.96 -3.79
CA ASP A 31 -10.49 10.31 -3.32
C ASP A 31 -9.22 11.05 -2.85
N VAL A 32 -8.36 10.37 -2.10
CA VAL A 32 -7.06 10.93 -1.67
C VAL A 32 -6.15 11.19 -2.87
N LEU A 33 -6.10 10.30 -3.84
CA LEU A 33 -5.31 10.49 -5.06
C LEU A 33 -5.81 11.70 -5.83
N LEU A 34 -7.12 11.86 -6.03
CA LEU A 34 -7.72 12.98 -6.72
C LEU A 34 -7.39 14.31 -6.04
N THR A 35 -7.58 14.38 -4.71
CA THR A 35 -7.24 15.55 -3.91
C THR A 35 -5.77 15.94 -4.05
N ARG A 36 -4.86 14.96 -4.18
CA ARG A 36 -3.42 15.21 -4.29
C ARG A 36 -2.93 15.42 -5.71
N ALA A 37 -3.62 14.90 -6.72
CA ALA A 37 -3.24 15.02 -8.12
C ALA A 37 -3.65 16.38 -8.70
N THR A 38 -4.85 16.83 -8.40
CA THR A 38 -5.44 18.06 -8.97
C THR A 38 -4.56 19.30 -8.81
N PRO A 39 -4.03 19.65 -7.61
CA PRO A 39 -3.21 20.85 -7.44
C PRO A 39 -1.87 20.84 -8.18
N ILE A 40 -1.39 19.68 -8.59
CA ILE A 40 -0.11 19.52 -9.30
C ILE A 40 -0.28 19.12 -10.76
N GLY A 41 -1.50 19.22 -11.29
CA GLY A 41 -1.82 19.01 -12.70
C GLY A 41 -1.65 17.58 -13.20
N ILE A 42 -1.77 16.57 -12.33
CA ILE A 42 -1.71 15.16 -12.72
C ILE A 42 -3.10 14.65 -13.08
N GLU A 43 -3.25 14.10 -14.28
CA GLU A 43 -4.46 13.41 -14.72
C GLU A 43 -4.49 11.98 -14.14
N LEU A 44 -5.57 11.66 -13.42
CA LEU A 44 -5.84 10.28 -12.96
C LEU A 44 -6.68 9.56 -14.00
N VAL A 45 -6.16 8.47 -14.53
CA VAL A 45 -6.86 7.62 -15.50
C VAL A 45 -7.26 6.31 -14.86
N SER A 46 -8.55 6.14 -14.61
CA SER A 46 -9.09 4.91 -14.01
C SER A 46 -9.38 3.86 -15.06
N GLY A 47 -9.04 2.60 -14.77
CA GLY A 47 -9.27 1.49 -15.68
C GLY A 47 -8.93 0.14 -15.03
N THR A 48 -9.14 -0.93 -15.79
CA THR A 48 -8.77 -2.29 -15.35
C THR A 48 -7.34 -2.60 -15.78
N TYR A 49 -6.50 -3.05 -14.86
CA TYR A 49 -5.08 -3.32 -15.10
C TYR A 49 -4.83 -4.28 -16.29
N SER A 50 -5.71 -5.30 -16.49
CA SER A 50 -5.55 -6.30 -17.53
C SER A 50 -5.75 -5.75 -18.94
N THR A 51 -6.58 -4.72 -19.11
CA THR A 51 -6.92 -4.09 -20.41
C THR A 51 -6.28 -2.72 -20.59
N ALA A 52 -5.50 -2.25 -19.60
CA ALA A 52 -4.86 -0.95 -19.64
C ALA A 52 -3.96 -0.78 -20.87
N LYS A 53 -4.16 0.33 -21.59
CA LYS A 53 -3.30 0.81 -22.66
C LYS A 53 -2.48 1.96 -22.12
N LEU A 54 -1.19 1.79 -22.03
CA LEU A 54 -0.25 2.75 -21.46
C LEU A 54 0.67 3.28 -22.55
N ASP A 55 1.01 4.54 -22.45
CA ASP A 55 1.96 5.25 -23.30
C ASP A 55 2.95 6.04 -22.42
N GLU A 56 3.87 6.77 -23.04
CA GLU A 56 4.93 7.51 -22.37
C GLU A 56 4.43 8.66 -21.48
N SER A 57 3.16 9.10 -21.63
CA SER A 57 2.55 10.10 -20.74
C SER A 57 2.28 9.56 -19.33
N TYR A 58 2.23 8.24 -19.17
CA TYR A 58 2.05 7.63 -17.85
C TYR A 58 3.38 7.55 -17.10
N PHE A 59 3.51 8.33 -16.03
CA PHE A 59 4.68 8.24 -15.15
C PHE A 59 4.55 7.13 -14.09
N GLY A 60 3.37 6.54 -13.93
CA GLY A 60 3.17 5.43 -13.02
C GLY A 60 1.75 4.96 -12.89
N ALA A 61 1.58 3.95 -12.07
CA ALA A 61 0.30 3.30 -11.79
C ALA A 61 0.16 2.93 -10.31
N ILE A 62 -1.07 2.78 -9.86
CA ILE A 62 -1.38 2.18 -8.55
C ILE A 62 -2.35 1.01 -8.71
N ILE A 63 -2.07 -0.07 -8.01
CA ILE A 63 -2.87 -1.28 -7.88
C ILE A 63 -3.07 -1.62 -6.42
N GLN A 64 -4.12 -2.38 -6.10
CA GLN A 64 -4.45 -2.85 -4.76
C GLN A 64 -4.26 -4.36 -4.64
N TYR A 65 -3.64 -4.84 -3.54
CA TYR A 65 -3.30 -6.25 -3.35
C TYR A 65 -3.43 -6.68 -1.88
N PRO A 66 -4.40 -7.51 -1.52
CA PRO A 66 -5.57 -7.91 -2.30
C PRO A 66 -6.40 -6.71 -2.76
N ASP A 67 -7.18 -6.88 -3.85
CA ASP A 67 -7.98 -5.79 -4.41
C ASP A 67 -9.24 -5.49 -3.57
N ALA A 68 -10.02 -4.47 -3.95
CA ALA A 68 -11.21 -4.04 -3.22
C ALA A 68 -12.35 -5.10 -3.20
N GLU A 69 -12.28 -6.11 -4.07
CA GLU A 69 -13.20 -7.26 -4.07
C GLU A 69 -12.62 -8.46 -3.32
N GLY A 70 -11.47 -8.30 -2.68
CA GLY A 70 -10.75 -9.34 -1.96
C GLY A 70 -9.90 -10.25 -2.84
N SER A 71 -9.82 -9.99 -4.16
CA SER A 71 -9.11 -10.86 -5.07
C SER A 71 -7.60 -10.71 -4.98
N VAL A 72 -6.91 -11.84 -5.00
CA VAL A 72 -5.45 -11.93 -5.11
C VAL A 72 -5.10 -12.21 -6.57
N ASN A 73 -4.56 -11.21 -7.26
CA ASN A 73 -4.22 -11.27 -8.67
C ASN A 73 -2.71 -11.28 -8.90
N ASP A 74 -2.26 -11.89 -10.01
CA ASP A 74 -0.87 -11.77 -10.46
C ASP A 74 -0.71 -10.52 -11.32
N TYR A 75 0.05 -9.55 -10.81
CA TYR A 75 0.26 -8.27 -11.48
C TYR A 75 1.58 -8.17 -12.26
N ARG A 76 2.39 -9.24 -12.35
CA ARG A 76 3.71 -9.20 -12.99
C ARG A 76 3.68 -8.67 -14.41
N GLU A 77 2.74 -9.13 -15.23
CA GLU A 77 2.62 -8.67 -16.61
C GLU A 77 2.17 -7.22 -16.73
N PHE A 78 1.30 -6.76 -15.83
CA PHE A 78 0.92 -5.35 -15.77
C PHE A 78 2.10 -4.47 -15.35
N ILE A 79 2.85 -4.89 -14.34
CA ILE A 79 4.04 -4.17 -13.87
C ILE A 79 5.07 -4.03 -15.00
N LYS A 80 5.32 -5.10 -15.77
CA LYS A 80 6.19 -5.05 -16.95
C LYS A 80 5.70 -4.04 -17.99
N LYS A 81 4.38 -3.95 -18.25
CA LYS A 81 3.81 -2.98 -19.19
C LYS A 81 4.03 -1.54 -18.72
N VAL A 82 3.87 -1.27 -17.42
CA VAL A 82 4.13 0.07 -16.85
C VAL A 82 5.62 0.42 -16.98
N HIS A 83 6.51 -0.52 -16.66
CA HIS A 83 7.94 -0.32 -16.79
C HIS A 83 8.39 -0.13 -18.25
N ALA A 84 7.72 -0.77 -19.21
CA ALA A 84 8.04 -0.63 -20.65
C ALA A 84 7.83 0.79 -21.18
N VAL A 85 6.99 1.60 -20.52
CA VAL A 85 6.79 3.04 -20.80
C VAL A 85 7.55 3.93 -19.79
N ASN A 86 8.57 3.40 -19.14
CA ASN A 86 9.34 4.08 -18.11
C ASN A 86 8.48 4.60 -16.93
N GLY A 87 7.32 3.98 -16.67
CA GLY A 87 6.48 4.29 -15.53
C GLY A 87 6.88 3.50 -14.28
N TYR A 88 6.34 3.88 -13.12
CA TYR A 88 6.57 3.23 -11.83
C TYR A 88 5.29 2.67 -11.23
N VAL A 89 5.39 1.56 -10.49
CA VAL A 89 4.22 0.91 -9.90
C VAL A 89 4.19 1.07 -8.38
N VAL A 90 3.09 1.60 -7.88
CA VAL A 90 2.73 1.60 -6.47
C VAL A 90 1.77 0.44 -6.22
N MET A 91 2.08 -0.38 -5.23
CA MET A 91 1.17 -1.43 -4.76
C MET A 91 0.65 -1.06 -3.38
N ALA A 92 -0.65 -0.77 -3.28
CA ALA A 92 -1.32 -0.64 -1.99
C ALA A 92 -1.66 -2.04 -1.48
N THR A 93 -1.27 -2.36 -0.23
CA THR A 93 -1.30 -3.75 0.22
C THR A 93 -1.52 -3.89 1.73
N ASP A 94 -1.79 -5.11 2.17
CA ASP A 94 -2.03 -5.50 3.55
C ASP A 94 -0.85 -6.33 4.09
N LEU A 95 -0.20 -5.84 5.14
CA LEU A 95 0.94 -6.51 5.77
C LEU A 95 0.63 -7.94 6.24
N MET A 96 -0.56 -8.20 6.77
CA MET A 96 -0.93 -9.53 7.24
C MET A 96 -1.07 -10.51 6.07
N ALA A 97 -1.68 -10.08 4.97
CA ALA A 97 -1.76 -10.86 3.74
C ALA A 97 -0.36 -11.18 3.18
N LEU A 98 0.57 -10.22 3.22
CA LEU A 98 1.94 -10.40 2.72
C LEU A 98 2.77 -11.44 3.51
N THR A 99 2.32 -11.89 4.68
CA THR A 99 3.00 -12.99 5.38
C THR A 99 2.80 -14.34 4.67
N LEU A 100 1.80 -14.45 3.79
CA LEU A 100 1.50 -15.64 2.99
C LEU A 100 1.62 -15.40 1.48
N LEU A 101 1.41 -14.18 1.02
CA LEU A 101 1.41 -13.83 -0.40
C LEU A 101 2.81 -13.41 -0.87
N VAL A 102 3.03 -13.48 -2.17
CA VAL A 102 4.25 -12.97 -2.80
C VAL A 102 4.37 -11.47 -2.54
N SER A 103 5.53 -11.01 -2.13
CA SER A 103 5.74 -9.60 -1.77
C SER A 103 5.66 -8.66 -3.01
N PRO A 104 5.26 -7.40 -2.83
CA PRO A 104 5.26 -6.41 -3.91
C PRO A 104 6.59 -6.27 -4.63
N GLY A 105 7.71 -6.32 -3.89
CA GLY A 105 9.05 -6.27 -4.47
C GLY A 105 9.37 -7.45 -5.37
N GLU A 106 9.00 -8.67 -4.97
CA GLU A 106 9.16 -9.88 -5.80
C GLU A 106 8.24 -9.89 -7.03
N LEU A 107 7.08 -9.23 -6.95
CA LEU A 107 6.21 -8.98 -8.11
C LEU A 107 6.79 -7.92 -9.06
N GLY A 108 7.75 -7.12 -8.60
CA GLY A 108 8.42 -6.07 -9.37
C GLY A 108 7.95 -4.65 -9.07
N ALA A 109 7.08 -4.43 -8.10
CA ALA A 109 6.62 -3.10 -7.73
C ALA A 109 7.76 -2.21 -7.23
N ASP A 110 7.64 -0.90 -7.45
CA ASP A 110 8.65 0.08 -7.06
C ASP A 110 8.40 0.65 -5.67
N VAL A 111 7.12 0.72 -5.29
CA VAL A 111 6.67 1.23 -3.98
C VAL A 111 5.57 0.34 -3.46
N ALA A 112 5.62 0.02 -2.17
CA ALA A 112 4.54 -0.61 -1.43
C ALA A 112 4.10 0.30 -0.29
N VAL A 113 2.78 0.46 -0.14
CA VAL A 113 2.16 1.28 0.91
C VAL A 113 0.96 0.56 1.51
N GLY A 114 0.64 0.87 2.74
CA GLY A 114 -0.55 0.31 3.37
C GLY A 114 -0.68 0.68 4.83
N SER A 115 -1.75 0.21 5.46
CA SER A 115 -1.97 0.34 6.88
C SER A 115 -1.22 -0.74 7.66
N ALA A 116 -0.60 -0.37 8.77
CA ALA A 116 -0.01 -1.31 9.73
C ALA A 116 -0.98 -1.70 10.86
N GLN A 117 -2.24 -1.30 10.78
CA GLN A 117 -3.23 -1.49 11.84
C GLN A 117 -3.41 -2.97 12.23
N ARG A 118 -3.31 -3.89 11.28
CA ARG A 118 -3.43 -5.34 11.52
C ARG A 118 -2.28 -5.93 12.34
N PHE A 119 -1.25 -5.15 12.59
CA PHE A 119 -0.14 -5.51 13.49
C PHE A 119 -0.39 -4.95 14.89
N GLY A 120 -1.53 -5.32 15.50
CA GLY A 120 -1.85 -5.08 16.90
C GLY A 120 -2.33 -3.65 17.23
N VAL A 121 -2.57 -2.79 16.25
CA VAL A 121 -3.11 -1.44 16.49
C VAL A 121 -4.64 -1.53 16.60
N PRO A 122 -5.26 -1.07 17.71
CA PRO A 122 -6.71 -1.15 17.89
C PRO A 122 -7.44 -0.23 16.91
N LEU A 123 -8.70 -0.59 16.58
CA LEU A 123 -9.55 0.19 15.67
C LEU A 123 -9.86 1.59 16.19
N GLY A 124 -10.01 1.76 17.52
CA GLY A 124 -10.13 3.06 18.19
C GLY A 124 -11.25 3.96 17.68
N TYR A 125 -12.34 3.40 17.16
CA TYR A 125 -13.47 4.15 16.57
C TYR A 125 -13.04 5.16 15.48
N GLY A 126 -12.12 4.77 14.60
CA GLY A 126 -11.55 5.65 13.59
C GLY A 126 -10.41 6.54 14.13
N GLY A 127 -9.79 6.14 15.22
CA GLY A 127 -8.61 6.79 15.78
C GLY A 127 -7.40 6.78 14.83
N PRO A 128 -6.26 7.33 15.25
CA PRO A 128 -5.08 7.45 14.41
C PRO A 128 -4.57 6.06 13.96
N HIS A 129 -4.04 5.99 12.75
CA HIS A 129 -3.53 4.78 12.14
C HIS A 129 -2.02 4.83 11.98
N ALA A 130 -1.35 3.68 12.14
CA ALA A 130 -0.01 3.48 11.63
C ALA A 130 -0.08 3.03 10.17
N ALA A 131 0.90 3.46 9.38
CA ALA A 131 1.06 3.06 7.99
C ALA A 131 2.50 2.60 7.76
N PHE A 132 2.71 1.87 6.69
CA PHE A 132 4.05 1.54 6.21
C PHE A 132 4.28 2.08 4.81
N PHE A 133 5.54 2.31 4.51
CA PHE A 133 6.03 2.72 3.22
C PHE A 133 7.33 1.98 2.94
N ALA A 134 7.37 1.23 1.85
CA ALA A 134 8.56 0.53 1.39
C ALA A 134 8.84 0.88 -0.07
N THR A 135 10.11 1.03 -0.43
CA THR A 135 10.51 1.41 -1.77
C THR A 135 11.92 0.96 -2.10
N LYS A 136 12.29 1.00 -3.38
CA LYS A 136 13.63 0.71 -3.85
C LYS A 136 14.63 1.80 -3.38
N GLU A 137 15.91 1.42 -3.31
CA GLU A 137 17.00 2.29 -2.83
C GLU A 137 17.11 3.62 -3.61
N GLU A 138 16.83 3.60 -4.90
CA GLU A 138 16.89 4.79 -5.76
C GLU A 138 15.94 5.91 -5.32
N PHE A 139 14.80 5.58 -4.69
CA PHE A 139 13.79 6.54 -4.22
C PHE A 139 14.04 7.08 -2.81
N LYS A 140 15.04 6.57 -2.08
CA LYS A 140 15.26 6.93 -0.68
C LYS A 140 15.33 8.43 -0.39
N ARG A 141 15.90 9.22 -1.33
CA ARG A 141 15.99 10.67 -1.20
C ARG A 141 14.67 11.40 -1.44
N GLY A 142 13.75 10.78 -2.18
CA GLY A 142 12.40 11.29 -2.46
C GLY A 142 11.35 10.84 -1.44
N MET A 143 11.65 9.83 -0.65
CA MET A 143 10.73 9.23 0.31
C MET A 143 10.29 10.23 1.38
N PRO A 144 9.00 10.30 1.75
CA PRO A 144 8.55 11.14 2.85
C PRO A 144 9.06 10.61 4.20
N GLY A 145 9.12 11.50 5.19
CA GLY A 145 9.51 11.15 6.55
C GLY A 145 11.02 11.20 6.80
N ARG A 146 11.40 10.76 7.99
CA ARG A 146 12.78 10.68 8.46
C ARG A 146 13.28 9.26 8.36
N ILE A 147 14.57 9.09 8.06
CA ILE A 147 15.23 7.79 8.15
C ILE A 147 16.29 7.87 9.24
N ILE A 148 16.20 6.93 10.18
CA ILE A 148 17.18 6.76 11.24
C ILE A 148 18.20 5.72 10.80
N GLY A 149 19.45 6.08 10.83
CA GLY A 149 20.59 5.20 10.55
C GLY A 149 21.34 4.79 11.81
N ILE A 150 22.08 3.71 11.71
CA ILE A 150 23.01 3.25 12.74
C ILE A 150 24.38 3.84 12.44
N SER A 151 25.01 4.42 13.46
CA SER A 151 26.36 5.00 13.43
C SER A 151 27.12 4.56 14.69
N ILE A 152 28.26 5.16 14.92
CA ILE A 152 29.05 5.03 16.16
C ILE A 152 29.19 6.42 16.80
N ASP A 153 29.21 6.47 18.12
CA ASP A 153 29.51 7.67 18.90
C ASP A 153 31.06 7.90 19.04
N ALA A 154 31.41 8.96 19.76
CA ALA A 154 32.82 9.30 19.99
C ALA A 154 33.62 8.26 20.81
N GLN A 155 32.91 7.36 21.49
CA GLN A 155 33.45 6.24 22.29
C GLN A 155 33.38 4.90 21.57
N ASN A 156 33.09 4.89 20.27
CA ASN A 156 32.89 3.70 19.41
C ASN A 156 31.69 2.82 19.80
N ASN A 157 30.73 3.31 20.59
CA ASN A 157 29.50 2.59 20.86
C ASN A 157 28.52 2.80 19.72
N ARG A 158 27.63 1.82 19.55
CA ARG A 158 26.53 1.90 18.57
C ARG A 158 25.57 3.05 18.92
N ALA A 159 25.37 3.97 18.00
CA ALA A 159 24.50 5.13 18.17
C ALA A 159 23.50 5.26 17.02
N LEU A 160 22.33 5.79 17.32
CA LEU A 160 21.31 6.11 16.31
C LEU A 160 21.44 7.58 15.91
N ARG A 161 21.32 7.86 14.62
CA ARG A 161 21.31 9.22 14.10
C ARG A 161 20.28 9.39 12.99
N MET A 162 19.75 10.58 12.82
CA MET A 162 18.96 10.90 11.63
C MET A 162 19.86 10.93 10.40
N ALA A 163 19.60 10.01 9.46
CA ALA A 163 20.38 9.86 8.23
C ALA A 163 19.83 10.70 7.08
N LEU A 164 18.49 10.78 6.95
CA LEU A 164 17.81 11.57 5.92
C LEU A 164 16.71 12.41 6.56
N GLN A 165 16.93 13.73 6.64
CA GLN A 165 16.01 14.68 7.28
C GLN A 165 15.88 16.02 6.52
N THR A 166 16.51 16.16 5.36
CA THR A 166 16.63 17.45 4.66
C THR A 166 15.29 18.03 4.18
N ARG A 167 14.20 17.30 4.28
CA ARG A 167 12.86 17.69 3.84
C ARG A 167 11.97 18.22 4.96
N GLU A 168 12.49 18.26 6.17
CA GLU A 168 11.79 18.70 7.36
C GLU A 168 11.61 20.23 7.36
N GLN A 169 10.52 20.69 7.97
CA GLN A 169 10.14 22.10 8.00
C GLN A 169 11.20 22.98 8.67
N HIS A 170 11.86 22.50 9.71
CA HIS A 170 12.92 23.25 10.40
C HIS A 170 14.18 23.45 9.56
N ILE A 171 14.33 22.69 8.45
CA ILE A 171 15.47 22.80 7.51
C ILE A 171 15.04 23.51 6.22
N LYS A 172 13.99 23.05 5.57
CA LYS A 172 13.54 23.54 4.25
C LYS A 172 12.50 24.65 4.32
N ARG A 173 11.96 24.94 5.50
CA ARG A 173 10.95 25.98 5.73
C ARG A 173 9.75 25.80 4.80
N GLU A 174 9.42 26.79 3.98
CA GLU A 174 8.31 26.76 3.02
C GLU A 174 8.46 25.70 1.91
N LYS A 175 9.68 25.21 1.68
CA LYS A 175 9.98 24.16 0.71
C LYS A 175 9.94 22.75 1.30
N ALA A 176 9.51 22.62 2.56
CA ALA A 176 9.40 21.32 3.21
C ALA A 176 8.30 20.48 2.57
N THR A 177 8.59 19.20 2.32
CA THR A 177 7.63 18.22 1.78
C THR A 177 7.17 17.22 2.82
N SER A 178 7.67 17.31 4.05
CA SER A 178 7.38 16.40 5.14
C SER A 178 7.08 17.16 6.41
N ASN A 179 5.86 16.96 6.94
CA ASN A 179 5.46 17.35 8.28
C ASN A 179 5.05 16.08 9.03
N ILE A 180 5.76 15.76 10.11
CA ILE A 180 5.46 14.58 10.90
C ILE A 180 4.75 15.00 12.18
N CYS A 181 3.52 14.53 12.36
CA CYS A 181 2.84 14.53 13.63
C CYS A 181 3.31 13.36 14.49
N THR A 182 3.47 13.57 15.78
CA THR A 182 3.99 12.56 16.72
C THR A 182 2.97 11.50 17.13
N ALA A 183 1.68 11.68 16.85
CA ALA A 183 0.62 10.74 17.24
C ALA A 183 0.85 9.32 16.72
N GLN A 184 1.35 9.17 15.49
CA GLN A 184 1.59 7.89 14.86
C GLN A 184 2.84 7.16 15.39
N ALA A 185 3.72 7.82 16.12
CA ALA A 185 4.96 7.20 16.62
C ALA A 185 4.68 6.03 17.57
N LEU A 186 3.74 6.20 18.51
CA LEU A 186 3.32 5.12 19.40
C LEU A 186 2.75 3.94 18.63
N LEU A 187 1.87 4.19 17.65
CA LEU A 187 1.24 3.14 16.84
C LEU A 187 2.26 2.41 15.97
N ALA A 188 3.25 3.11 15.44
CA ALA A 188 4.36 2.51 14.69
C ALA A 188 5.18 1.58 15.61
N ASN A 189 5.47 2.01 16.85
CA ASN A 189 6.14 1.18 17.84
C ASN A 189 5.30 -0.06 18.20
N MET A 190 3.98 0.09 18.40
CA MET A 190 3.08 -1.03 18.66
C MET A 190 3.11 -2.04 17.52
N ALA A 191 3.02 -1.60 16.27
CA ALA A 191 3.09 -2.47 15.11
C ALA A 191 4.44 -3.20 14.99
N ALA A 192 5.55 -2.50 15.26
CA ALA A 192 6.88 -3.10 15.28
C ALA A 192 7.00 -4.14 16.39
N MET A 193 6.55 -3.82 17.61
CA MET A 193 6.61 -4.75 18.75
C MET A 193 5.69 -5.96 18.57
N TYR A 194 4.54 -5.80 17.90
CA TYR A 194 3.70 -6.92 17.50
C TYR A 194 4.48 -7.92 16.62
N ALA A 195 5.17 -7.39 15.60
CA ALA A 195 5.98 -8.22 14.72
C ALA A 195 7.15 -8.90 15.47
N VAL A 196 7.82 -8.19 16.38
CA VAL A 196 8.90 -8.76 17.21
C VAL A 196 8.38 -9.84 18.14
N TYR A 197 7.24 -9.60 18.81
CA TYR A 197 6.64 -10.54 19.75
C TYR A 197 6.22 -11.86 19.09
N HIS A 198 5.55 -11.80 17.95
CA HIS A 198 5.09 -13.00 17.26
C HIS A 198 6.18 -13.69 16.43
N GLY A 199 7.15 -12.93 15.95
CA GLY A 199 8.18 -13.41 15.03
C GLY A 199 7.59 -13.88 13.68
N PRO A 200 8.43 -14.32 12.75
CA PRO A 200 7.99 -14.71 11.40
C PRO A 200 7.00 -15.90 11.43
N GLU A 201 7.27 -16.89 12.25
CA GLU A 201 6.39 -18.08 12.33
C GLU A 201 5.05 -17.77 13.02
N GLY A 202 5.05 -16.89 14.03
CA GLY A 202 3.82 -16.45 14.67
C GLY A 202 2.91 -15.65 13.74
N LEU A 203 3.50 -14.73 12.97
CA LEU A 203 2.75 -13.96 11.95
C LEU A 203 2.15 -14.86 10.88
N LYS A 204 2.91 -15.84 10.36
CA LYS A 204 2.39 -16.83 9.41
C LYS A 204 1.25 -17.66 10.01
N LYS A 205 1.37 -18.12 11.25
CA LYS A 205 0.30 -18.86 11.94
C LYS A 205 -0.98 -18.03 12.07
N ILE A 206 -0.85 -16.74 12.42
CA ILE A 206 -2.00 -15.82 12.52
C ILE A 206 -2.66 -15.67 11.15
N ALA A 207 -1.90 -15.35 10.10
CA ALA A 207 -2.41 -15.18 8.75
C ALA A 207 -3.05 -16.47 8.21
N THR A 208 -2.42 -17.62 8.43
CA THR A 208 -2.97 -18.92 8.04
C THR A 208 -4.31 -19.18 8.72
N ARG A 209 -4.42 -18.89 10.03
CA ARG A 209 -5.69 -19.04 10.75
C ARG A 209 -6.79 -18.15 10.18
N ILE A 210 -6.48 -16.88 9.89
CA ILE A 210 -7.41 -15.94 9.27
C ILE A 210 -7.89 -16.50 7.91
N HIS A 211 -6.97 -16.95 7.07
CA HIS A 211 -7.29 -17.53 5.77
C HIS A 211 -8.18 -18.79 5.90
N LEU A 212 -7.84 -19.70 6.78
CA LEU A 212 -8.61 -20.93 7.02
C LEU A 212 -10.05 -20.64 7.49
N VAL A 213 -10.25 -19.65 8.36
CA VAL A 213 -11.57 -19.21 8.77
C VAL A 213 -12.36 -18.66 7.58
N THR A 214 -11.73 -17.84 6.76
CA THR A 214 -12.36 -17.31 5.52
C THR A 214 -12.72 -18.43 4.55
N MET A 215 -11.85 -19.42 4.38
CA MET A 215 -12.15 -20.62 3.57
C MET A 215 -13.37 -21.38 4.09
N ALA A 216 -13.47 -21.57 5.42
CA ALA A 216 -14.62 -22.23 6.03
C ALA A 216 -15.93 -21.45 5.79
N VAL A 217 -15.89 -20.11 5.93
CA VAL A 217 -17.04 -19.24 5.62
C VAL A 217 -17.40 -19.32 4.14
N ALA A 218 -16.43 -19.22 3.24
CA ALA A 218 -16.66 -19.32 1.79
C ALA A 218 -17.27 -20.67 1.39
N LYS A 219 -16.80 -21.77 2.02
CA LYS A 219 -17.37 -23.10 1.84
C LYS A 219 -18.81 -23.17 2.33
N GLY A 220 -19.08 -22.72 3.56
CA GLY A 220 -20.42 -22.69 4.12
C GLY A 220 -21.42 -21.91 3.27
N LEU A 221 -21.02 -20.75 2.74
CA LEU A 221 -21.84 -19.98 1.81
C LEU A 221 -22.15 -20.75 0.53
N LYS A 222 -21.15 -21.40 -0.08
CA LYS A 222 -21.35 -22.24 -1.27
C LYS A 222 -22.28 -23.44 -0.98
N ASP A 223 -22.07 -24.10 0.14
CA ASP A 223 -22.91 -25.25 0.55
C ASP A 223 -24.37 -24.81 0.81
N ALA A 224 -24.58 -23.55 1.21
CA ALA A 224 -25.89 -22.92 1.35
C ALA A 224 -26.47 -22.37 0.02
N GLY A 225 -25.83 -22.60 -1.10
CA GLY A 225 -26.28 -22.13 -2.41
C GLY A 225 -25.98 -20.66 -2.72
N VAL A 226 -25.16 -20.00 -1.91
CA VAL A 226 -24.77 -18.60 -2.13
C VAL A 226 -23.58 -18.54 -3.11
N GLN A 227 -23.71 -17.73 -4.16
CA GLN A 227 -22.63 -17.53 -5.12
C GLN A 227 -21.50 -16.69 -4.54
N VAL A 228 -20.31 -17.28 -4.35
CA VAL A 228 -19.08 -16.57 -3.99
C VAL A 228 -18.35 -16.20 -5.27
N HIS A 229 -18.15 -14.90 -5.48
CA HIS A 229 -17.58 -14.34 -6.71
C HIS A 229 -16.05 -14.28 -6.69
N THR A 230 -15.44 -14.13 -5.50
CA THR A 230 -13.98 -14.06 -5.35
C THR A 230 -13.39 -15.48 -5.42
N ALA A 231 -12.56 -15.73 -6.44
CA ALA A 231 -11.96 -17.05 -6.65
C ALA A 231 -10.71 -17.27 -5.80
N ASN A 232 -9.77 -16.32 -5.88
CA ASN A 232 -8.51 -16.33 -5.14
C ASN A 232 -8.55 -15.20 -4.12
N TYR A 233 -8.47 -15.52 -2.84
CA TYR A 233 -8.61 -14.55 -1.75
C TYR A 233 -7.64 -14.85 -0.60
N PHE A 234 -7.42 -13.87 0.23
CA PHE A 234 -6.75 -14.04 1.52
C PHE A 234 -7.79 -14.15 2.64
N ASP A 235 -8.51 -13.06 2.95
CA ASP A 235 -9.46 -12.98 4.05
C ASP A 235 -10.74 -12.22 3.73
N SER A 236 -10.85 -11.73 2.52
CA SER A 236 -12.01 -10.96 2.05
C SER A 236 -12.62 -11.67 0.85
N ILE A 237 -13.95 -11.86 0.88
CA ILE A 237 -14.70 -12.49 -0.19
C ILE A 237 -15.92 -11.64 -0.57
N ARG A 238 -16.21 -11.59 -1.86
CA ARG A 238 -17.44 -11.01 -2.38
C ARG A 238 -18.42 -12.12 -2.72
N PHE A 239 -19.65 -11.99 -2.28
CA PHE A 239 -20.72 -12.94 -2.58
C PHE A 239 -22.02 -12.21 -2.92
N GLY A 240 -22.90 -12.88 -3.69
CA GLY A 240 -24.21 -12.37 -4.05
C GLY A 240 -25.26 -12.75 -2.99
N LEU A 241 -26.17 -11.84 -2.70
CA LEU A 241 -27.34 -12.13 -1.86
C LEU A 241 -28.58 -12.05 -2.73
N PRO A 242 -29.47 -13.07 -2.70
CA PRO A 242 -30.72 -13.05 -3.46
C PRO A 242 -31.69 -11.98 -2.97
N ASP A 243 -31.65 -11.66 -1.67
CA ASP A 243 -32.48 -10.63 -1.04
C ASP A 243 -31.72 -9.94 0.11
N VAL A 244 -31.36 -8.68 -0.13
CA VAL A 244 -30.66 -7.83 0.86
C VAL A 244 -31.58 -7.49 2.06
N ALA A 245 -32.92 -7.42 1.86
CA ALA A 245 -33.85 -7.09 2.91
C ALA A 245 -33.93 -8.21 3.97
N THR A 246 -33.88 -9.45 3.54
CA THR A 246 -33.85 -10.61 4.47
C THR A 246 -32.54 -10.64 5.26
N PHE A 247 -31.40 -10.33 4.63
CA PHE A 247 -30.11 -10.31 5.33
C PHE A 247 -30.01 -9.22 6.41
N ARG A 248 -30.67 -8.07 6.22
CA ARG A 248 -30.70 -6.98 7.23
C ARG A 248 -31.52 -7.30 8.48
N LYS A 249 -32.28 -8.39 8.48
CA LYS A 249 -33.11 -8.83 9.61
C LYS A 249 -32.45 -9.88 10.50
N ILE A 250 -31.29 -10.39 10.11
CA ILE A 250 -30.43 -11.30 10.85
C ILE A 250 -29.34 -10.51 11.57
#